data_53de4c7e219d4f9317e9fc825c0aecc3
#
_entry.id   53de4c7e219d4f9317e9fc825c0aecc3
#
_cell.length_a   1.000
_cell.length_b   1.000
_cell.length_c   1.000
_cell.angle_alpha   90.00
_cell.angle_beta   90.00
_cell.angle_gamma   90.00
#
_symmetry.space_group_name_H-M   'P 1'
#
loop_
_entity.id
_entity.type
_entity.pdbx_description
1 polymer ?
#
loop_
_entity_poly.entity_id
_entity_poly.type
_entity_poly.pdbx_seq_one_letter_code
_entity_poly.pdbx_strand_id
1 'polypeptide(L)'
;ALSSAASDVYKRQSPHCIDTVKYSRGMYCNRGNELFTICWTGKENVKRKCLYEIIDSVELLKDKLDMHLNIAGHKGDAFDEVKKYISEKGLNAYISILGEISEKEKLCYLKSCRFYLQPSRYEGFGLAIAEAMSCGTVVVTTDVGEVLNVVGNAGIIIRNTLPETIANVIEDYWNNDLESISIAAHSRIETLFSMARREKDIMNVVKTVSYTH
;
A
#
# COMPACT_ATOMS: atom_id res chain seq x y z
N ALA A 1 -25.47 32.69 12.19
CA ALA A 1 -24.13 32.87 11.57
C ALA A 1 -22.96 32.24 12.37
N LEU A 2 -23.11 32.05 13.67
CA LEU A 2 -22.08 31.39 14.53
C LEU A 2 -22.09 29.87 14.43
N SER A 3 -23.18 29.25 13.93
CA SER A 3 -23.33 27.81 13.85
C SER A 3 -22.57 27.18 12.66
N SER A 4 -22.36 27.90 11.56
CA SER A 4 -21.67 27.36 10.38
C SER A 4 -20.14 27.31 10.56
N ALA A 5 -19.54 28.35 11.14
CA ALA A 5 -18.09 28.39 11.37
C ALA A 5 -17.62 27.37 12.42
N ALA A 6 -18.40 27.17 13.50
CA ALA A 6 -18.13 26.13 14.48
C ALA A 6 -18.25 24.73 13.90
N SER A 7 -19.24 24.48 13.00
CA SER A 7 -19.42 23.21 12.33
C SER A 7 -18.27 22.88 11.37
N ASP A 8 -17.66 23.88 10.75
CA ASP A 8 -16.54 23.70 9.82
C ASP A 8 -15.22 23.39 10.53
N VAL A 9 -15.02 23.91 11.76
CA VAL A 9 -13.86 23.58 12.60
C VAL A 9 -13.94 22.14 13.09
N TYR A 10 -15.12 21.65 13.47
CA TYR A 10 -15.32 20.24 13.88
C TYR A 10 -15.23 19.23 12.73
N LYS A 11 -15.38 19.66 11.48
CA LYS A 11 -15.34 18.78 10.30
C LYS A 11 -13.94 18.64 9.68
N ARG A 12 -12.94 19.37 10.13
CA ARG A 12 -11.57 19.19 9.66
C ARG A 12 -10.98 17.96 10.32
N GLN A 13 -11.22 16.79 9.75
CA GLN A 13 -10.50 15.58 10.10
C GLN A 13 -9.02 15.78 9.75
N SER A 14 -8.14 15.62 10.74
CA SER A 14 -6.72 15.53 10.46
C SER A 14 -6.45 14.18 9.80
N PRO A 15 -5.95 14.10 8.57
CA PRO A 15 -5.67 12.83 7.93
C PRO A 15 -4.64 12.05 8.73
N HIS A 16 -4.62 10.73 8.56
CA HIS A 16 -3.52 9.92 9.06
C HIS A 16 -2.19 10.47 8.52
N CYS A 17 -1.13 10.35 9.31
CA CYS A 17 0.19 10.79 8.88
C CYS A 17 1.19 9.65 8.90
N ILE A 18 2.22 9.80 8.07
CA ILE A 18 3.31 8.85 7.91
C ILE A 18 4.60 9.48 8.47
N ASP A 19 5.35 8.68 9.20
CA ASP A 19 6.73 9.02 9.59
C ASP A 19 7.65 8.89 8.36
N THR A 20 7.75 9.96 7.58
CA THR A 20 8.52 9.98 6.34
C THR A 20 10.04 9.94 6.56
N VAL A 21 10.51 10.17 7.78
CA VAL A 21 11.91 9.95 8.15
C VAL A 21 12.19 8.47 8.26
N LYS A 22 11.35 7.73 8.99
CA LYS A 22 11.42 6.28 9.12
C LYS A 22 11.19 5.58 7.78
N TYR A 23 10.13 5.92 7.08
CA TYR A 23 9.78 5.41 5.75
C TYR A 23 10.41 6.24 4.62
N SER A 24 11.68 6.62 4.77
CA SER A 24 12.41 7.36 3.75
C SER A 24 12.58 6.57 2.47
N ARG A 25 12.60 7.27 1.33
CA ARG A 25 12.74 6.66 0.01
C ARG A 25 14.01 5.81 -0.10
N GLY A 26 13.87 4.60 -0.61
CA GLY A 26 14.99 3.76 -1.05
C GLY A 26 15.51 4.20 -2.42
N MET A 27 16.72 3.77 -2.78
CA MET A 27 17.24 3.99 -4.14
C MET A 27 16.50 3.06 -5.12
N TYR A 28 15.99 3.61 -6.21
CA TYR A 28 15.20 2.85 -7.17
C TYR A 28 16.00 1.72 -7.85
N CYS A 29 17.27 1.96 -8.15
CA CYS A 29 18.17 0.97 -8.76
C CYS A 29 18.40 -0.29 -7.91
N ASN A 30 18.07 -0.26 -6.63
CA ASN A 30 18.18 -1.42 -5.73
C ASN A 30 16.90 -2.27 -5.66
N ARG A 31 15.86 -1.94 -6.45
CA ARG A 31 14.63 -2.72 -6.48
C ARG A 31 14.78 -3.96 -7.33
N GLY A 32 14.46 -5.10 -6.71
CA GLY A 32 14.53 -6.41 -7.35
C GLY A 32 13.25 -6.79 -8.10
N ASN A 33 13.13 -8.07 -8.40
CA ASN A 33 11.98 -8.69 -9.08
C ASN A 33 10.91 -9.16 -8.09
N GLU A 34 10.84 -8.56 -6.92
CA GLU A 34 9.93 -8.99 -5.86
C GLU A 34 8.63 -8.18 -5.87
N LEU A 35 7.53 -8.89 -5.64
CA LEU A 35 6.24 -8.34 -5.27
C LEU A 35 6.07 -8.45 -3.76
N PHE A 36 5.42 -7.50 -3.14
CA PHE A 36 5.20 -7.51 -1.71
C PHE A 36 3.77 -7.14 -1.35
N THR A 37 3.19 -7.82 -0.37
CA THR A 37 1.90 -7.46 0.23
C THR A 37 1.91 -7.71 1.73
N ILE A 38 1.15 -6.92 2.46
CA ILE A 38 0.94 -7.09 3.90
C ILE A 38 -0.51 -7.49 4.12
N CYS A 39 -0.73 -8.72 4.53
CA CYS A 39 -2.04 -9.27 4.79
C CYS A 39 -2.02 -10.17 6.04
N TRP A 40 -2.69 -9.74 7.10
CA TRP A 40 -3.03 -10.66 8.17
C TRP A 40 -3.97 -11.75 7.62
N THR A 41 -3.65 -13.04 7.86
CA THR A 41 -4.37 -14.19 7.30
C THR A 41 -5.62 -14.57 8.10
N GLY A 42 -6.37 -13.58 8.59
CA GLY A 42 -7.75 -13.75 9.07
C GLY A 42 -8.71 -13.76 7.89
N LYS A 43 -9.74 -14.63 7.91
CA LYS A 43 -10.69 -14.86 6.80
C LYS A 43 -11.24 -13.58 6.20
N GLU A 44 -11.72 -12.65 7.03
CA GLU A 44 -12.28 -11.40 6.55
C GLU A 44 -11.22 -10.49 5.94
N ASN A 45 -10.00 -10.51 6.49
CA ASN A 45 -8.91 -9.67 5.98
C ASN A 45 -8.36 -10.19 4.65
N VAL A 46 -8.26 -11.52 4.50
CA VAL A 46 -7.87 -12.18 3.23
C VAL A 46 -8.85 -11.81 2.11
N LYS A 47 -10.16 -11.87 2.38
CA LYS A 47 -11.21 -11.45 1.44
C LYS A 47 -11.15 -9.95 1.15
N ARG A 48 -10.99 -9.13 2.18
CA ARG A 48 -10.94 -7.68 2.07
C ARG A 48 -9.76 -7.20 1.23
N LYS A 49 -8.58 -7.79 1.45
CA LYS A 49 -7.33 -7.45 0.75
C LYS A 49 -7.13 -8.22 -0.56
N CYS A 50 -8.07 -9.06 -0.94
CA CYS A 50 -8.03 -9.84 -2.18
C CYS A 50 -6.77 -10.70 -2.29
N LEU A 51 -6.39 -11.39 -1.20
CA LEU A 51 -5.16 -12.17 -1.17
C LEU A 51 -5.18 -13.34 -2.15
N TYR A 52 -6.33 -14.00 -2.33
CA TYR A 52 -6.47 -15.08 -3.30
C TYR A 52 -6.32 -14.57 -4.74
N GLU A 53 -6.89 -13.40 -5.03
CA GLU A 53 -6.77 -12.75 -6.32
C GLU A 53 -5.32 -12.35 -6.65
N ILE A 54 -4.55 -11.93 -5.63
CA ILE A 54 -3.10 -11.69 -5.77
C ILE A 54 -2.37 -13.00 -6.06
N ILE A 55 -2.69 -14.10 -5.33
CA ILE A 55 -2.08 -15.42 -5.56
C ILE A 55 -2.40 -15.93 -6.97
N ASP A 56 -3.64 -15.79 -7.42
CA ASP A 56 -4.06 -16.19 -8.77
C ASP A 56 -3.37 -15.36 -9.86
N SER A 57 -3.11 -14.07 -9.60
CA SER A 57 -2.34 -13.25 -10.54
C SER A 57 -0.88 -13.72 -10.68
N VAL A 58 -0.27 -14.23 -9.61
CA VAL A 58 1.04 -14.87 -9.66
C VAL A 58 1.03 -16.14 -10.52
N GLU A 59 -0.05 -16.95 -10.43
CA GLU A 59 -0.21 -18.13 -11.28
C GLU A 59 -0.20 -17.77 -12.78
N LEU A 60 -0.86 -16.67 -13.15
CA LEU A 60 -0.90 -16.17 -14.53
C LEU A 60 0.45 -15.61 -15.03
N LEU A 61 1.33 -15.24 -14.11
CA LEU A 61 2.61 -14.58 -14.41
C LEU A 61 3.84 -15.47 -14.27
N LYS A 62 3.75 -16.61 -13.57
CA LYS A 62 4.90 -17.44 -13.16
C LYS A 62 5.77 -17.93 -14.32
N ASP A 63 5.17 -18.16 -15.49
CA ASP A 63 5.87 -18.64 -16.68
C ASP A 63 6.28 -17.50 -17.64
N LYS A 64 5.93 -16.26 -17.31
CA LYS A 64 6.19 -15.05 -18.12
C LYS A 64 7.24 -14.14 -17.50
N LEU A 65 7.26 -14.06 -16.18
CA LEU A 65 8.11 -13.12 -15.44
C LEU A 65 8.97 -13.84 -14.40
N ASP A 66 10.22 -13.44 -14.32
CA ASP A 66 11.08 -13.82 -13.17
C ASP A 66 10.69 -12.95 -11.98
N MET A 67 9.77 -13.46 -11.15
CA MET A 67 9.24 -12.71 -10.02
C MET A 67 8.99 -13.60 -8.81
N HIS A 68 8.94 -12.99 -7.62
CA HIS A 68 8.60 -13.68 -6.37
C HIS A 68 7.69 -12.81 -5.51
N LEU A 69 6.58 -13.38 -5.02
CA LEU A 69 5.66 -12.70 -4.11
C LEU A 69 5.99 -13.01 -2.65
N ASN A 70 6.22 -11.99 -1.86
CA ASN A 70 6.38 -12.06 -0.42
C ASN A 70 5.09 -11.58 0.28
N ILE A 71 4.50 -12.43 1.13
CA ILE A 71 3.29 -12.13 1.91
C ILE A 71 3.67 -12.05 3.38
N ALA A 72 3.58 -10.85 3.97
CA ALA A 72 3.81 -10.63 5.39
C ALA A 72 2.49 -10.40 6.15
N GLY A 73 2.45 -10.75 7.41
CA GLY A 73 1.33 -10.48 8.30
C GLY A 73 1.13 -11.56 9.35
N HIS A 74 0.38 -11.23 10.39
CA HIS A 74 0.07 -12.17 11.45
C HIS A 74 -0.65 -13.42 10.95
N LYS A 75 -0.36 -14.56 11.57
CA LYS A 75 -1.10 -15.79 11.38
C LYS A 75 -2.52 -15.65 11.95
N GLY A 76 -3.53 -15.84 11.09
CA GLY A 76 -4.94 -15.86 11.45
C GLY A 76 -5.60 -17.19 11.11
N ASP A 77 -6.90 -17.24 11.19
CA ASP A 77 -7.73 -18.45 11.01
C ASP A 77 -7.83 -18.97 9.57
N ALA A 78 -7.37 -18.20 8.58
CA ALA A 78 -7.25 -18.63 7.20
C ALA A 78 -5.81 -19.04 6.80
N PHE A 79 -4.85 -19.01 7.72
CA PHE A 79 -3.44 -19.23 7.38
C PHE A 79 -3.19 -20.58 6.69
N ASP A 80 -3.70 -21.66 7.28
CA ASP A 80 -3.46 -23.01 6.75
C ASP A 80 -4.22 -23.22 5.43
N GLU A 81 -5.38 -22.57 5.26
CA GLU A 81 -6.15 -22.55 4.00
C GLU A 81 -5.38 -21.83 2.90
N VAL A 82 -4.82 -20.65 3.16
CA VAL A 82 -3.99 -19.91 2.20
C VAL A 82 -2.75 -20.70 1.82
N LYS A 83 -2.06 -21.31 2.78
CA LYS A 83 -0.90 -22.15 2.52
C LYS A 83 -1.23 -23.37 1.63
N LYS A 84 -2.34 -24.03 1.93
CA LYS A 84 -2.85 -25.14 1.15
C LYS A 84 -3.18 -24.71 -0.29
N TYR A 85 -3.85 -23.58 -0.44
CA TYR A 85 -4.20 -23.00 -1.74
C TYR A 85 -2.97 -22.74 -2.63
N ILE A 86 -1.92 -22.14 -2.07
CA ILE A 86 -0.64 -21.91 -2.76
C ILE A 86 -0.03 -23.25 -3.22
N SER A 87 -0.05 -24.25 -2.35
CA SER A 87 0.51 -25.57 -2.63
C SER A 87 -0.28 -26.32 -3.71
N GLU A 88 -1.60 -26.30 -3.65
CA GLU A 88 -2.48 -26.96 -4.65
C GLU A 88 -2.31 -26.35 -6.04
N LYS A 89 -1.97 -25.07 -6.15
CA LYS A 89 -1.64 -24.39 -7.40
C LYS A 89 -0.17 -24.57 -7.85
N GLY A 90 0.66 -25.27 -7.07
CA GLY A 90 2.07 -25.47 -7.37
C GLY A 90 2.89 -24.18 -7.31
N LEU A 91 2.49 -23.21 -6.48
CA LEU A 91 3.12 -21.88 -6.42
C LEU A 91 4.17 -21.72 -5.30
N ASN A 92 4.57 -22.80 -4.62
CA ASN A 92 5.53 -22.72 -3.50
C ASN A 92 6.91 -22.16 -3.89
N ALA A 93 7.31 -22.26 -5.16
CA ALA A 93 8.55 -21.68 -5.66
C ALA A 93 8.45 -20.17 -5.94
N TYR A 94 7.23 -19.65 -6.08
CA TYR A 94 6.96 -18.27 -6.50
C TYR A 94 6.39 -17.40 -5.38
N ILE A 95 5.96 -18.00 -4.26
CA ILE A 95 5.30 -17.30 -3.17
C ILE A 95 5.89 -17.73 -1.83
N SER A 96 6.30 -16.76 -1.02
CA SER A 96 6.70 -16.95 0.37
C SER A 96 5.70 -16.32 1.33
N ILE A 97 5.23 -17.08 2.31
CA ILE A 97 4.48 -16.55 3.45
C ILE A 97 5.48 -16.31 4.58
N LEU A 98 5.80 -15.06 4.83
CA LEU A 98 6.83 -14.65 5.81
C LEU A 98 6.31 -14.73 7.26
N GLY A 99 4.97 -14.70 7.45
CA GLY A 99 4.40 -14.53 8.77
C GLY A 99 4.57 -13.10 9.29
N GLU A 100 4.66 -12.96 10.59
CA GLU A 100 4.93 -11.68 11.23
C GLU A 100 6.38 -11.30 11.05
N ILE A 101 6.63 -10.11 10.53
CA ILE A 101 7.97 -9.56 10.31
C ILE A 101 8.20 -8.33 11.19
N SER A 102 9.45 -8.08 11.53
CA SER A 102 9.83 -6.86 12.24
C SER A 102 9.65 -5.62 11.38
N GLU A 103 9.56 -4.46 12.01
CA GLU A 103 9.49 -3.17 11.32
C GLU A 103 10.69 -2.93 10.40
N LYS A 104 11.88 -3.40 10.81
CA LYS A 104 13.10 -3.32 10.00
C LYS A 104 13.00 -4.17 8.73
N GLU A 105 12.48 -5.38 8.84
CA GLU A 105 12.26 -6.27 7.69
C GLU A 105 11.21 -5.69 6.76
N LYS A 106 10.09 -5.15 7.31
CA LYS A 106 9.07 -4.46 6.52
C LYS A 106 9.68 -3.32 5.69
N LEU A 107 10.52 -2.49 6.30
CA LEU A 107 11.23 -1.42 5.60
C LEU A 107 12.16 -1.95 4.51
N CYS A 108 12.86 -3.07 4.75
CA CYS A 108 13.69 -3.70 3.73
C CYS A 108 12.82 -4.13 2.53
N TYR A 109 11.74 -4.86 2.75
CA TYR A 109 10.84 -5.28 1.67
C TYR A 109 10.25 -4.09 0.92
N LEU A 110 9.75 -3.07 1.62
CA LEU A 110 9.19 -1.87 0.99
C LEU A 110 10.23 -1.11 0.15
N LYS A 111 11.50 -1.12 0.53
CA LYS A 111 12.57 -0.43 -0.22
C LYS A 111 13.14 -1.26 -1.37
N SER A 112 12.99 -2.58 -1.35
CA SER A 112 13.57 -3.49 -2.35
C SER A 112 12.56 -4.06 -3.34
N CYS A 113 11.28 -4.20 -2.98
CA CYS A 113 10.29 -4.76 -3.89
C CYS A 113 10.00 -3.84 -5.08
N ARG A 114 9.67 -4.46 -6.21
CA ARG A 114 9.27 -3.75 -7.43
C ARG A 114 7.89 -3.14 -7.29
N PHE A 115 6.93 -3.94 -6.82
CA PHE A 115 5.57 -3.49 -6.57
C PHE A 115 5.09 -3.88 -5.17
N TYR A 116 4.35 -2.99 -4.54
CA TYR A 116 3.51 -3.29 -3.40
C TYR A 116 2.07 -3.49 -3.85
N LEU A 117 1.49 -4.66 -3.58
CA LEU A 117 0.16 -5.04 -4.04
C LEU A 117 -0.85 -4.95 -2.90
N GLN A 118 -1.90 -4.15 -3.07
CA GLN A 118 -3.04 -4.11 -2.16
C GLN A 118 -4.34 -3.76 -2.91
N PRO A 119 -4.86 -4.66 -3.75
CA PRO A 119 -6.11 -4.47 -4.49
C PRO A 119 -7.32 -4.71 -3.59
N SER A 120 -7.47 -3.90 -2.53
CA SER A 120 -8.50 -4.10 -1.52
C SER A 120 -9.91 -3.85 -2.06
N ARG A 121 -10.91 -4.59 -1.54
CA ARG A 121 -12.34 -4.35 -1.79
C ARG A 121 -12.86 -3.15 -1.02
N TYR A 122 -12.31 -2.89 0.14
CA TYR A 122 -12.54 -1.68 0.94
C TYR A 122 -11.34 -1.40 1.83
N GLU A 123 -11.07 -0.13 2.04
CA GLU A 123 -9.98 0.36 2.86
C GLU A 123 -10.39 1.72 3.48
N GLY A 124 -9.90 2.03 4.66
CA GLY A 124 -10.02 3.36 5.22
C GLY A 124 -9.02 4.30 4.54
N PHE A 125 -7.94 4.61 5.21
CA PHE A 125 -6.87 5.46 4.68
C PHE A 125 -5.86 4.70 3.82
N GLY A 126 -5.57 3.43 4.13
CA GLY A 126 -4.53 2.65 3.44
C GLY A 126 -3.13 2.94 3.98
N LEU A 127 -2.92 2.85 5.30
CA LEU A 127 -1.62 3.13 5.93
C LEU A 127 -0.47 2.37 5.27
N ALA A 128 -0.63 1.07 5.00
CA ALA A 128 0.42 0.27 4.38
C ALA A 128 0.73 0.72 2.94
N ILE A 129 -0.28 1.22 2.20
CA ILE A 129 -0.10 1.84 0.89
C ILE A 129 0.73 3.12 1.03
N ALA A 130 0.37 3.99 1.98
CA ALA A 130 1.09 5.24 2.22
C ALA A 130 2.52 5.01 2.70
N GLU A 131 2.77 4.01 3.57
CA GLU A 131 4.11 3.59 3.99
C GLU A 131 4.95 3.10 2.79
N ALA A 132 4.37 2.28 1.91
CA ALA A 132 5.02 1.82 0.69
C ALA A 132 5.37 2.98 -0.24
N MET A 133 4.43 3.89 -0.49
CA MET A 133 4.65 5.09 -1.29
C MET A 133 5.73 6.00 -0.69
N SER A 134 5.75 6.16 0.64
CA SER A 134 6.80 6.93 1.34
C SER A 134 8.19 6.33 1.12
N CYS A 135 8.30 5.00 1.04
CA CYS A 135 9.55 4.32 0.65
C CYS A 135 9.87 4.44 -0.85
N GLY A 136 9.02 5.10 -1.63
CA GLY A 136 9.14 5.19 -3.08
C GLY A 136 8.77 3.90 -3.81
N THR A 137 8.02 2.99 -3.16
CA THR A 137 7.54 1.77 -3.81
C THR A 137 6.36 2.09 -4.70
N VAL A 138 6.34 1.55 -5.90
CA VAL A 138 5.19 1.67 -6.80
C VAL A 138 4.08 0.75 -6.28
N VAL A 139 2.93 1.35 -5.98
CA VAL A 139 1.77 0.62 -5.46
C VAL A 139 0.81 0.26 -6.57
N VAL A 140 0.24 -0.96 -6.52
CA VAL A 140 -0.89 -1.40 -7.33
C VAL A 140 -2.07 -1.62 -6.39
N THR A 141 -3.11 -0.83 -6.55
CA THR A 141 -4.26 -0.81 -5.63
C THR A 141 -5.56 -0.43 -6.35
N THR A 142 -6.68 -0.53 -5.65
CA THR A 142 -8.02 -0.15 -6.13
C THR A 142 -8.40 1.22 -5.63
N ASP A 143 -9.38 1.85 -6.30
CA ASP A 143 -10.01 3.11 -5.88
C ASP A 143 -11.11 2.82 -4.85
N VAL A 144 -10.71 2.69 -3.58
CA VAL A 144 -11.65 2.42 -2.48
C VAL A 144 -11.33 3.30 -1.26
N GLY A 145 -12.35 3.81 -0.60
CA GLY A 145 -12.21 4.67 0.58
C GLY A 145 -11.36 5.92 0.29
N GLU A 146 -10.38 6.20 1.13
CA GLU A 146 -9.45 7.33 0.96
C GLU A 146 -8.22 6.99 0.10
N VAL A 147 -8.12 5.76 -0.44
CA VAL A 147 -6.94 5.30 -1.18
C VAL A 147 -6.66 6.19 -2.39
N LEU A 148 -7.70 6.61 -3.14
CA LEU A 148 -7.52 7.51 -4.28
C LEU A 148 -6.91 8.85 -3.85
N ASN A 149 -7.35 9.40 -2.71
CA ASN A 149 -6.80 10.63 -2.15
C ASN A 149 -5.34 10.45 -1.69
N VAL A 150 -4.98 9.28 -1.18
CA VAL A 150 -3.60 8.97 -0.79
C VAL A 150 -2.72 8.79 -2.01
N VAL A 151 -3.13 7.98 -2.97
CA VAL A 151 -2.32 7.59 -4.14
C VAL A 151 -2.31 8.70 -5.20
N GLY A 152 -3.46 9.31 -5.50
CA GLY A 152 -3.59 10.26 -6.60
C GLY A 152 -3.13 9.63 -7.92
N ASN A 153 -2.24 10.32 -8.62
CA ASN A 153 -1.58 9.85 -9.85
C ASN A 153 -0.14 9.34 -9.62
N ALA A 154 0.23 9.11 -8.36
CA ALA A 154 1.57 8.64 -7.98
C ALA A 154 1.64 7.13 -7.67
N GLY A 155 0.76 6.35 -8.27
CA GLY A 155 0.69 4.90 -8.19
C GLY A 155 -0.22 4.35 -9.27
N ILE A 156 -0.44 3.04 -9.29
CA ILE A 156 -1.25 2.36 -10.29
C ILE A 156 -2.59 1.98 -9.67
N ILE A 157 -3.66 2.60 -10.16
CA ILE A 157 -5.03 2.32 -9.73
C ILE A 157 -5.68 1.34 -10.73
N ILE A 158 -6.10 0.19 -10.24
CA ILE A 158 -6.83 -0.81 -11.03
C ILE A 158 -8.34 -0.68 -10.79
N ARG A 159 -9.14 -1.00 -11.82
CA ARG A 159 -10.60 -0.80 -11.80
C ARG A 159 -11.38 -1.91 -11.09
N ASN A 160 -10.77 -3.07 -10.93
CA ASN A 160 -11.36 -4.24 -10.28
C ASN A 160 -10.27 -5.12 -9.69
N THR A 161 -10.68 -6.12 -8.93
CA THR A 161 -9.77 -7.03 -8.23
C THR A 161 -9.58 -8.38 -8.95
N LEU A 162 -9.93 -8.48 -10.23
CA LEU A 162 -9.75 -9.73 -10.96
C LEU A 162 -8.27 -10.08 -11.10
N PRO A 163 -7.91 -11.35 -10.96
CA PRO A 163 -6.52 -11.81 -11.11
C PRO A 163 -5.88 -11.38 -12.43
N GLU A 164 -6.64 -11.43 -13.54
CA GLU A 164 -6.19 -11.01 -14.86
C GLU A 164 -5.89 -9.50 -14.91
N THR A 165 -6.68 -8.68 -14.23
CA THR A 165 -6.43 -7.23 -14.16
C THR A 165 -5.14 -6.92 -13.39
N ILE A 166 -4.93 -7.61 -12.25
CA ILE A 166 -3.70 -7.49 -11.46
C ILE A 166 -2.50 -7.97 -12.27
N ALA A 167 -2.60 -9.15 -12.91
CA ALA A 167 -1.53 -9.73 -13.72
C ALA A 167 -1.16 -8.84 -14.90
N ASN A 168 -2.14 -8.38 -15.67
CA ASN A 168 -1.91 -7.54 -16.85
C ASN A 168 -1.19 -6.24 -16.48
N VAL A 169 -1.59 -5.57 -15.40
CA VAL A 169 -0.92 -4.35 -14.94
C VAL A 169 0.52 -4.63 -14.52
N ILE A 170 0.78 -5.72 -13.79
CA ILE A 170 2.15 -6.10 -13.42
C ILE A 170 2.97 -6.38 -14.67
N GLU A 171 2.45 -7.14 -15.64
CA GLU A 171 3.12 -7.49 -16.89
C GLU A 171 3.43 -6.24 -17.73
N ASP A 172 2.45 -5.34 -17.90
CA ASP A 172 2.59 -4.09 -18.68
C ASP A 172 3.68 -3.18 -18.13
N TYR A 173 3.81 -3.11 -16.80
CA TYR A 173 4.78 -2.24 -16.14
C TYR A 173 6.09 -2.96 -15.75
N TRP A 174 6.21 -4.26 -15.99
CA TRP A 174 7.35 -5.04 -15.48
C TRP A 174 8.71 -4.56 -15.99
N ASN A 175 8.81 -4.26 -17.26
CA ASN A 175 10.07 -3.83 -17.90
C ASN A 175 10.21 -2.31 -17.98
N ASN A 176 9.24 -1.55 -17.46
CA ASN A 176 9.27 -0.10 -17.54
C ASN A 176 10.23 0.49 -16.49
N ASP A 177 10.82 1.64 -16.82
CA ASP A 177 11.43 2.48 -15.80
C ASP A 177 10.34 3.15 -14.97
N LEU A 178 10.26 2.78 -13.70
CA LEU A 178 9.27 3.29 -12.76
C LEU A 178 9.84 4.35 -11.81
N GLU A 179 11.04 4.86 -12.06
CA GLU A 179 11.69 5.82 -11.16
C GLU A 179 10.87 7.10 -11.00
N SER A 180 10.27 7.59 -12.09
CA SER A 180 9.40 8.77 -12.05
C SER A 180 8.19 8.57 -11.14
N ILE A 181 7.53 7.41 -11.19
CA ILE A 181 6.42 7.06 -10.30
C ILE A 181 6.91 6.91 -8.86
N SER A 182 8.07 6.30 -8.65
CA SER A 182 8.70 6.15 -7.34
C SER A 182 8.98 7.51 -6.67
N ILE A 183 9.51 8.47 -7.42
CA ILE A 183 9.74 9.83 -6.94
C ILE A 183 8.42 10.53 -6.61
N ALA A 184 7.45 10.44 -7.51
CA ALA A 184 6.13 11.05 -7.32
C ALA A 184 5.40 10.47 -6.09
N ALA A 185 5.48 9.15 -5.87
CA ALA A 185 4.90 8.47 -4.72
C ALA A 185 5.48 9.00 -3.40
N HIS A 186 6.80 9.03 -3.29
CA HIS A 186 7.48 9.56 -2.10
C HIS A 186 7.13 11.04 -1.86
N SER A 187 7.30 11.90 -2.87
CA SER A 187 7.06 13.34 -2.77
C SER A 187 5.61 13.65 -2.38
N ARG A 188 4.65 12.86 -2.87
CA ARG A 188 3.25 13.02 -2.51
C ARG A 188 3.00 12.77 -1.03
N ILE A 189 3.52 11.67 -0.49
CA ILE A 189 3.36 11.34 0.94
C ILE A 189 4.09 12.36 1.82
N GLU A 190 5.31 12.74 1.46
CA GLU A 190 6.08 13.74 2.19
C GLU A 190 5.35 15.08 2.26
N THR A 191 4.78 15.52 1.14
CA THR A 191 4.12 16.84 1.04
C THR A 191 2.75 16.86 1.73
N LEU A 192 1.93 15.81 1.56
CA LEU A 192 0.53 15.84 1.95
C LEU A 192 0.22 15.08 3.24
N PHE A 193 1.02 14.06 3.58
CA PHE A 193 0.69 13.11 4.65
C PHE A 193 1.83 12.91 5.66
N SER A 194 2.89 13.74 5.64
CA SER A 194 3.95 13.64 6.63
C SER A 194 3.50 14.10 8.03
N MET A 195 4.18 13.61 9.07
CA MET A 195 3.97 14.07 10.45
C MET A 195 4.16 15.59 10.57
N ALA A 196 5.18 16.15 9.92
CA ALA A 196 5.45 17.59 9.90
C ALA A 196 4.30 18.39 9.27
N ARG A 197 3.69 17.86 8.18
CA ARG A 197 2.51 18.49 7.57
C ARG A 197 1.33 18.48 8.54
N ARG A 198 1.05 17.36 9.17
CA ARG A 198 -0.04 17.22 10.15
C ARG A 198 0.14 18.18 11.33
N GLU A 199 1.34 18.29 11.87
CA GLU A 199 1.66 19.23 12.96
C GLU A 199 1.34 20.67 12.56
N LYS A 200 1.79 21.09 11.36
CA LYS A 200 1.50 22.42 10.81
C LYS A 200 -0.03 22.65 10.68
N ASP A 201 -0.77 21.68 10.19
CA ASP A 201 -2.22 21.80 10.01
C ASP A 201 -2.94 21.92 11.36
N ILE A 202 -2.55 21.13 12.36
CA ILE A 202 -3.08 21.23 13.74
C ILE A 202 -2.77 22.62 14.34
N MET A 203 -1.54 23.10 14.23
CA MET A 203 -1.15 24.40 14.75
C MET A 203 -1.93 25.56 14.10
N ASN A 204 -2.22 25.46 12.81
CA ASN A 204 -3.05 26.44 12.11
C ASN A 204 -4.49 26.44 12.63
N VAL A 205 -5.08 25.28 12.89
CA VAL A 205 -6.42 25.18 13.48
C VAL A 205 -6.45 25.79 14.88
N VAL A 206 -5.48 25.46 15.74
CA VAL A 206 -5.37 26.01 17.11
C VAL A 206 -5.26 27.54 17.09
N LYS A 207 -4.42 28.11 16.23
CA LYS A 207 -4.28 29.56 16.07
C LYS A 207 -5.59 30.21 15.65
N THR A 208 -6.31 29.62 14.69
CA THR A 208 -7.58 30.16 14.21
C THR A 208 -8.64 30.21 15.33
N VAL A 209 -8.68 29.18 16.19
CA VAL A 209 -9.61 29.13 17.33
C VAL A 209 -9.24 30.14 18.42
N SER A 210 -7.94 30.37 18.65
CA SER A 210 -7.45 31.33 19.67
C SER A 210 -7.75 32.80 19.33
N TYR A 211 -7.97 33.13 18.06
CA TYR A 211 -8.31 34.49 17.62
C TYR A 211 -9.83 34.78 17.58
N THR A 212 -10.67 33.78 17.85
CA THR A 212 -12.15 33.91 17.85
C THR A 212 -12.74 34.05 19.26
N HIS A 213 -11.90 34.16 20.28
CA HIS A 213 -12.24 34.51 21.67
C HIS A 213 -11.55 35.82 22.07
#